data_b7e6cfcc6938a684e63f52cd1269d643
#
_entry.id   b7e6cfcc6938a684e63f52cd1269d643
#
_cell.length_a   1.000
_cell.length_b   1.000
_cell.length_c   1.000
_cell.angle_alpha   90.00
_cell.angle_beta   90.00
_cell.angle_gamma   90.00
#
_symmetry.space_group_name_H-M   'P 1'
#
loop_
_entity.id
_entity.type
_entity.pdbx_description
1 polymer ?
#
loop_
_entity_poly.entity_id
_entity_poly.type
_entity_poly.pdbx_seq_one_letter_code
_entity_poly.pdbx_strand_id
1 'polypeptide(L)'
;MIFRPVLLVTFLMSAGCAGPVAEVSTIPSEEAAWQAMAPRLPGMPVAAVAQCAGPPRGVAPGPAGGAVLVYRAQDLKNYCQVSLLAQGGRVVSFTADHAAPEFLYLRDGSNYCGRIFQQCLR
;
A
#
# COMPACT_ATOMS: atom_id res chain seq x y z
N MET A 1 -70.84 -25.24 7.46
CA MET A 1 -70.01 -24.01 7.31
C MET A 1 -68.67 -24.31 7.88
N ILE A 2 -67.70 -24.38 7.01
CA ILE A 2 -66.30 -24.66 7.41
C ILE A 2 -65.60 -23.34 7.52
N PHE A 3 -65.28 -22.91 8.71
CA PHE A 3 -64.43 -21.79 8.93
C PHE A 3 -62.99 -22.22 8.68
N ARG A 4 -62.39 -21.73 7.61
CA ARG A 4 -60.97 -21.85 7.42
C ARG A 4 -60.28 -20.73 8.20
N PRO A 5 -59.43 -21.03 9.14
CA PRO A 5 -58.59 -20.00 9.71
C PRO A 5 -57.58 -19.58 8.62
N VAL A 6 -57.70 -18.33 8.21
CA VAL A 6 -56.64 -17.71 7.41
C VAL A 6 -55.44 -17.56 8.33
N LEU A 7 -54.49 -18.43 8.13
CA LEU A 7 -53.20 -18.26 8.78
C LEU A 7 -52.53 -17.04 8.17
N LEU A 8 -52.62 -15.94 8.87
CA LEU A 8 -51.84 -14.78 8.57
C LEU A 8 -50.39 -15.12 8.94
N VAL A 9 -49.66 -15.56 7.96
CA VAL A 9 -48.21 -15.67 8.11
C VAL A 9 -47.67 -14.27 8.05
N THR A 10 -47.53 -13.65 9.18
CA THR A 10 -46.74 -12.43 9.29
C THR A 10 -45.28 -12.81 9.01
N PHE A 11 -44.88 -12.56 7.80
CA PHE A 11 -43.46 -12.54 7.51
C PHE A 11 -42.89 -11.35 8.26
N LEU A 12 -42.35 -11.60 9.40
CA LEU A 12 -41.40 -10.73 10.03
C LEU A 12 -40.15 -10.74 9.12
N MET A 13 -40.14 -9.83 8.17
CA MET A 13 -38.89 -9.44 7.57
C MET A 13 -38.08 -8.78 8.66
N SER A 14 -37.32 -9.57 9.35
CA SER A 14 -36.18 -9.04 10.06
C SER A 14 -35.25 -8.49 8.99
N ALA A 15 -35.43 -7.21 8.68
CA ALA A 15 -34.39 -6.47 8.03
C ALA A 15 -33.22 -6.49 8.99
N GLY A 16 -32.41 -7.52 8.89
CA GLY A 16 -31.13 -7.52 9.50
C GLY A 16 -30.39 -6.33 8.91
N CYS A 17 -30.35 -5.27 9.68
CA CYS A 17 -29.34 -4.27 9.47
C CYS A 17 -28.00 -4.90 9.82
N ALA A 18 -27.57 -5.81 9.00
CA ALA A 18 -26.16 -5.89 8.72
C ALA A 18 -25.88 -4.64 7.92
N GLY A 19 -25.91 -3.49 8.60
CA GLY A 19 -25.28 -2.33 8.03
C GLY A 19 -23.92 -2.80 7.60
N PRO A 20 -23.50 -2.65 6.34
CA PRO A 20 -22.11 -2.81 6.05
C PRO A 20 -21.45 -1.93 7.10
N VAL A 21 -20.75 -2.54 7.99
CA VAL A 21 -19.67 -1.86 8.63
C VAL A 21 -19.00 -1.20 7.46
N ALA A 22 -19.13 0.10 7.36
CA ALA A 22 -18.44 0.82 6.34
C ALA A 22 -17.06 0.21 6.38
N GLU A 23 -16.73 -0.55 5.36
CA GLU A 23 -15.36 -0.92 5.16
C GLU A 23 -14.68 0.41 5.04
N VAL A 24 -14.28 0.93 6.19
CA VAL A 24 -13.27 1.93 6.23
C VAL A 24 -12.17 1.24 5.46
N SER A 25 -12.00 1.61 4.20
CA SER A 25 -10.83 1.21 3.47
C SER A 25 -9.68 1.80 4.26
N THR A 26 -9.23 1.01 5.20
CA THR A 26 -8.10 1.30 6.02
C THR A 26 -6.93 1.30 5.07
N ILE A 27 -6.61 2.49 4.59
CA ILE A 27 -5.30 2.71 4.00
C ILE A 27 -4.34 2.24 5.08
N PRO A 28 -3.53 1.20 4.81
CA PRO A 28 -2.58 0.73 5.80
C PRO A 28 -1.72 1.90 6.28
N SER A 29 -1.38 1.93 7.55
CA SER A 29 -0.42 2.89 8.04
C SER A 29 0.85 2.83 7.20
N GLU A 30 1.60 3.91 7.13
CA GLU A 30 2.84 3.96 6.35
C GLU A 30 3.81 2.86 6.79
N GLU A 31 3.89 2.61 8.08
CA GLU A 31 4.69 1.51 8.64
C GLU A 31 4.23 0.14 8.13
N ALA A 32 2.95 -0.15 8.26
CA ALA A 32 2.40 -1.41 7.81
C ALA A 32 2.59 -1.59 6.30
N ALA A 33 2.42 -0.52 5.54
CA ALA A 33 2.65 -0.53 4.10
C ALA A 33 4.10 -0.86 3.76
N TRP A 34 5.06 -0.26 4.46
CA TRP A 34 6.47 -0.56 4.23
C TRP A 34 6.82 -2.00 4.58
N GLN A 35 6.37 -2.48 5.75
CA GLN A 35 6.61 -3.86 6.17
C GLN A 35 6.00 -4.89 5.23
N ALA A 36 4.86 -4.58 4.64
CA ALA A 36 4.21 -5.45 3.68
C ALA A 36 4.88 -5.43 2.30
N MET A 37 5.35 -4.26 1.87
CA MET A 37 5.90 -4.07 0.52
C MET A 37 7.38 -4.42 0.40
N ALA A 38 8.18 -4.15 1.42
CA ALA A 38 9.62 -4.37 1.33
C ALA A 38 9.97 -5.80 0.91
N PRO A 39 9.40 -6.87 1.50
CA PRO A 39 9.69 -8.24 1.07
C PRO A 39 9.12 -8.60 -0.31
N ARG A 40 8.15 -7.83 -0.81
CA ARG A 40 7.53 -8.08 -2.12
C ARG A 40 8.25 -7.40 -3.27
N LEU A 41 9.02 -6.36 -2.98
CA LEU A 41 9.71 -5.59 -4.03
C LEU A 41 10.64 -6.45 -4.89
N PRO A 42 11.50 -7.32 -4.32
CA PRO A 42 12.28 -8.21 -5.15
C PRO A 42 11.39 -9.16 -5.96
N GLY A 43 11.58 -9.18 -7.25
CA GLY A 43 10.81 -10.01 -8.18
C GLY A 43 9.58 -9.33 -8.78
N MET A 44 9.17 -8.17 -8.27
CA MET A 44 8.06 -7.44 -8.87
C MET A 44 8.41 -6.92 -10.26
N PRO A 45 7.46 -7.00 -11.21
CA PRO A 45 7.63 -6.30 -12.48
C PRO A 45 7.72 -4.80 -12.27
N VAL A 46 8.64 -4.15 -12.94
CA VAL A 46 8.78 -2.68 -12.88
C VAL A 46 7.48 -1.98 -13.27
N ALA A 47 6.77 -2.51 -14.26
CA ALA A 47 5.48 -1.97 -14.68
C ALA A 47 4.42 -2.02 -13.55
N ALA A 48 4.41 -3.07 -12.74
CA ALA A 48 3.50 -3.19 -11.61
C ALA A 48 3.81 -2.14 -10.52
N VAL A 49 5.07 -1.91 -10.24
CA VAL A 49 5.48 -0.85 -9.32
C VAL A 49 5.04 0.51 -9.84
N ALA A 50 5.28 0.79 -11.10
CA ALA A 50 4.90 2.07 -11.72
C ALA A 50 3.39 2.30 -11.73
N GLN A 51 2.58 1.26 -11.83
CA GLN A 51 1.13 1.38 -11.79
C GLN A 51 0.60 1.83 -10.43
N CYS A 52 1.21 1.39 -9.36
CA CYS A 52 0.74 1.71 -8.01
C CYS A 52 1.53 2.84 -7.34
N ALA A 53 2.83 2.90 -7.52
CA ALA A 53 3.69 3.92 -6.93
C ALA A 53 3.90 5.15 -7.83
N GLY A 54 3.44 5.07 -9.07
CA GLY A 54 3.64 6.10 -10.07
C GLY A 54 5.00 6.02 -10.76
N PRO A 55 5.32 6.98 -11.61
CA PRO A 55 6.60 7.01 -12.28
C PRO A 55 7.73 7.28 -11.27
N PRO A 56 8.91 6.67 -11.46
CA PRO A 56 10.06 6.97 -10.64
C PRO A 56 10.48 8.43 -10.79
N ARG A 57 11.03 8.99 -9.75
CA ARG A 57 11.55 10.35 -9.75
C ARG A 57 12.78 10.50 -10.64
N GLY A 58 13.57 9.45 -10.72
CA GLY A 58 14.76 9.39 -11.55
C GLY A 58 15.05 7.96 -11.97
N VAL A 59 15.76 7.85 -13.07
CA VAL A 59 16.25 6.58 -13.60
C VAL A 59 17.72 6.77 -13.93
N ALA A 60 18.56 5.87 -13.43
CA ALA A 60 19.99 5.86 -13.72
C ALA A 60 20.41 4.49 -14.28
N PRO A 61 21.49 4.43 -15.07
CA PRO A 61 22.04 3.14 -15.47
C PRO A 61 22.46 2.33 -14.24
N GLY A 62 22.14 1.06 -14.24
CA GLY A 62 22.56 0.10 -13.24
C GLY A 62 23.60 -0.88 -13.74
N PRO A 63 24.15 -1.74 -12.88
CA PRO A 63 25.08 -2.78 -13.27
C PRO A 63 24.43 -3.77 -14.24
N ALA A 64 25.25 -4.41 -15.06
CA ALA A 64 24.86 -5.46 -16.02
C ALA A 64 23.73 -5.05 -17.00
N GLY A 65 23.72 -3.78 -17.42
CA GLY A 65 22.70 -3.26 -18.33
C GLY A 65 21.32 -3.02 -17.68
N GLY A 66 21.23 -3.14 -16.36
CA GLY A 66 20.02 -2.82 -15.61
C GLY A 66 19.79 -1.34 -15.42
N ALA A 67 18.79 -1.00 -14.65
CA ALA A 67 18.45 0.37 -14.30
C ALA A 67 18.24 0.50 -12.79
N VAL A 68 18.53 1.68 -12.27
CA VAL A 68 18.19 2.06 -10.90
C VAL A 68 17.03 3.05 -10.98
N LEU A 69 15.92 2.67 -10.38
CA LEU A 69 14.71 3.49 -10.31
C LEU A 69 14.67 4.15 -8.93
N VAL A 70 14.59 5.45 -8.90
CA VAL A 70 14.60 6.20 -7.65
C VAL A 70 13.20 6.71 -7.35
N TYR A 71 12.68 6.31 -6.20
CA TYR A 71 11.44 6.80 -5.62
C TYR A 71 11.76 7.61 -4.36
N ARG A 72 11.05 8.69 -4.16
CA ARG A 72 11.25 9.54 -3.00
C ARG A 72 9.93 10.04 -2.46
N ALA A 73 9.77 9.98 -1.15
CA ALA A 73 8.76 10.71 -0.42
C ALA A 73 9.45 11.68 0.54
N GLN A 74 9.00 12.89 0.59
CA GLN A 74 9.58 13.92 1.42
C GLN A 74 8.52 14.92 1.87
N ASP A 75 8.59 15.29 3.14
CA ASP A 75 7.90 16.46 3.67
C ASP A 75 8.90 17.32 4.47
N LEU A 76 8.41 18.27 5.24
CA LEU A 76 9.29 19.17 6.00
C LEU A 76 10.12 18.44 7.08
N LYS A 77 9.72 17.25 7.46
CA LYS A 77 10.25 16.53 8.63
C LYS A 77 10.77 15.14 8.29
N ASN A 78 10.26 14.53 7.25
CA ASN A 78 10.52 13.16 6.92
C ASN A 78 11.02 13.02 5.50
N TYR A 79 11.85 12.05 5.30
CA TYR A 79 12.44 11.75 4.02
C TYR A 79 12.61 10.24 3.89
N CYS A 80 12.23 9.69 2.76
CA CYS A 80 12.64 8.36 2.36
C CYS A 80 12.94 8.34 0.87
N GLN A 81 14.05 7.74 0.51
CA GLN A 81 14.39 7.43 -0.86
C GLN A 81 14.59 5.93 -0.99
N VAL A 82 13.88 5.33 -1.90
CA VAL A 82 14.03 3.93 -2.26
C VAL A 82 14.60 3.83 -3.66
N SER A 83 15.72 3.16 -3.78
CA SER A 83 16.38 2.89 -5.06
C SER A 83 16.16 1.43 -5.42
N LEU A 84 15.43 1.19 -6.50
CA LEU A 84 15.14 -0.15 -7.00
C LEU A 84 16.15 -0.51 -8.09
N LEU A 85 16.89 -1.58 -7.89
CA LEU A 85 17.70 -2.13 -8.96
C LEU A 85 16.83 -3.05 -9.81
N ALA A 86 16.67 -2.71 -11.07
CA ALA A 86 15.87 -3.47 -12.02
C ALA A 86 16.75 -4.11 -13.09
N GLN A 87 16.46 -5.37 -13.40
CA GLN A 87 17.08 -6.11 -14.50
C GLN A 87 16.01 -6.95 -15.20
N GLY A 88 16.01 -6.94 -16.53
CA GLY A 88 15.02 -7.71 -17.26
C GLY A 88 13.57 -7.32 -16.99
N GLY A 89 13.32 -6.06 -16.68
CA GLY A 89 11.97 -5.56 -16.37
C GLY A 89 11.44 -5.92 -15.00
N ARG A 90 12.28 -6.47 -14.12
CA ARG A 90 11.93 -6.87 -12.75
C ARG A 90 12.85 -6.24 -11.73
N VAL A 91 12.32 -5.95 -10.56
CA VAL A 91 13.11 -5.51 -9.41
C VAL A 91 13.92 -6.69 -8.91
N VAL A 92 15.22 -6.51 -8.78
CA VAL A 92 16.15 -7.52 -8.26
C VAL A 92 16.42 -7.29 -6.77
N SER A 93 16.66 -6.04 -6.41
CA SER A 93 16.96 -5.63 -5.04
C SER A 93 16.60 -4.17 -4.86
N PHE A 94 16.63 -3.72 -3.63
CA PHE A 94 16.42 -2.31 -3.31
C PHE A 94 17.26 -1.87 -2.13
N THR A 95 17.51 -0.58 -2.05
CA THR A 95 18.05 0.09 -0.88
C THR A 95 17.10 1.21 -0.46
N ALA A 96 16.98 1.43 0.84
CA ALA A 96 16.15 2.49 1.37
C ALA A 96 16.97 3.38 2.29
N ASP A 97 16.99 4.66 1.98
CA ASP A 97 17.56 5.70 2.82
C ASP A 97 16.43 6.54 3.42
N HIS A 98 16.43 6.66 4.73
CA HIS A 98 15.46 7.48 5.42
C HIS A 98 16.16 8.34 6.45
N ALA A 99 15.70 9.56 6.58
CA ALA A 99 16.15 10.48 7.59
C ALA A 99 14.95 11.12 8.27
N ALA A 100 14.95 11.08 9.58
CA ALA A 100 14.10 11.91 10.42
C ALA A 100 15.02 12.84 11.21
N PRO A 101 14.66 14.12 11.41
CA PRO A 101 15.41 14.98 12.29
C PRO A 101 15.46 14.36 13.71
N GLU A 102 16.66 14.21 14.24
CA GLU A 102 16.89 13.54 15.53
C GLU A 102 16.13 14.16 16.71
N PHE A 103 15.79 15.44 16.61
CA PHE A 103 15.06 16.16 17.66
C PHE A 103 13.54 15.96 17.59
N LEU A 104 13.05 15.42 16.52
CA LEU A 104 11.66 15.05 16.40
C LEU A 104 11.57 13.54 16.57
N TYR A 105 11.36 13.12 17.80
CA TYR A 105 11.06 11.73 18.12
C TYR A 105 9.71 11.34 17.53
N LEU A 106 9.59 11.51 16.24
CA LEU A 106 8.50 10.92 15.51
C LEU A 106 8.88 9.45 15.39
N ARG A 107 8.19 8.67 16.13
CA ARG A 107 8.35 7.20 16.20
C ARG A 107 8.29 6.52 14.83
N ASP A 108 7.99 7.27 13.80
CA ASP A 108 7.64 6.75 12.49
C ASP A 108 8.52 7.26 11.36
N GLY A 109 9.62 7.93 11.65
CA GLY A 109 10.54 8.40 10.61
C GLY A 109 11.09 7.29 9.73
N SER A 110 11.18 6.08 10.27
CA SER A 110 11.59 4.90 9.52
C SER A 110 10.54 4.41 8.52
N ASN A 111 9.30 4.83 8.66
CA ASN A 111 8.17 4.26 7.97
C ASN A 111 7.66 5.12 6.82
N TYR A 112 8.28 6.28 6.64
CA TYR A 112 7.92 7.20 5.57
C TYR A 112 8.10 6.58 4.18
N CYS A 113 8.92 5.56 4.08
CA CYS A 113 9.07 4.75 2.87
C CYS A 113 7.76 4.09 2.45
N GLY A 114 6.92 3.70 3.41
CA GLY A 114 5.62 3.11 3.13
C GLY A 114 4.67 4.03 2.38
N ARG A 115 4.84 5.34 2.53
CA ARG A 115 4.04 6.33 1.81
C ARG A 115 4.18 6.21 0.30
N ILE A 116 5.36 5.84 -0.18
CA ILE A 116 5.62 5.62 -1.61
C ILE A 116 4.75 4.48 -2.14
N PHE A 117 4.58 3.42 -1.34
CA PHE A 117 4.00 2.15 -1.78
C PHE A 117 2.61 1.86 -1.21
N GLN A 118 1.99 2.79 -0.48
CA GLN A 118 0.66 2.57 0.11
C GLN A 118 -0.37 2.13 -0.93
N GLN A 119 -0.32 2.72 -2.10
CA GLN A 119 -1.26 2.41 -3.17
C GLN A 119 -1.04 1.02 -3.78
N CYS A 120 0.13 0.44 -3.57
CA CYS A 120 0.48 -0.89 -4.06
C CYS A 120 -0.20 -2.02 -3.28
N LEU A 121 -0.77 -1.70 -2.12
CA LEU A 121 -1.43 -2.66 -1.25
C LEU A 121 -2.96 -2.70 -1.40
N ARG A 122 -3.47 -1.96 -2.33
CA ARG A 122 -4.90 -1.97 -2.63
C ARG A 122 -5.29 -3.16 -3.48
#